data_1717963ff30af01853022c60347fdd61
#
_entry.id   1717963ff30af01853022c60347fdd61
#
_cell.length_a   1.000
_cell.length_b   1.000
_cell.length_c   1.000
_cell.angle_alpha   90.00
_cell.angle_beta   90.00
_cell.angle_gamma   90.00
#
_symmetry.space_group_name_H-M   'P 1'
#
loop_
_entity.id
_entity.type
_entity.pdbx_description
1 polymer ?
#
loop_
_entity_poly.entity_id
_entity_poly.type
_entity_poly.pdbx_seq_one_letter_code
_entity_poly.pdbx_strand_id
1 'polypeptide(L)'
;MLLNMPWCERMEKDATHMVERGDKVLVLHADGAPSGVVGLIAGNLKEKFNRPAIVFGSKQDSEGKTIWTGSGRSIVGFHLLNALKTCEDLFLAYGGHELAAGMSIPASHTVLYQLRVRLNEAAEYLTEEDLTPYLNFWMIQDMIPRFLLGLICVRHVYALV
;
A
#
# COMPACT_ATOMS: atom_id res chain seq x y z
N MET A 1 -1.26 3.68 -18.94
CA MET A 1 0.06 3.72 -19.54
C MET A 1 1.20 3.49 -18.53
N LEU A 2 1.14 3.98 -17.31
CA LEU A 2 2.14 3.71 -16.25
C LEU A 2 2.07 2.27 -15.68
N LEU A 3 0.93 1.61 -15.77
CA LEU A 3 0.69 0.26 -15.24
C LEU A 3 1.40 -0.85 -16.03
N ASN A 4 1.87 -0.58 -17.23
CA ASN A 4 2.58 -1.56 -18.08
C ASN A 4 4.11 -1.47 -17.99
N MET A 5 4.64 -0.79 -16.97
CA MET A 5 6.07 -0.69 -16.77
C MET A 5 6.60 -1.92 -16.01
N PRO A 6 7.80 -2.43 -16.36
CA PRO A 6 8.35 -3.67 -15.78
C PRO A 6 8.43 -3.65 -14.24
N TRP A 7 8.63 -2.47 -13.65
CA TRP A 7 8.67 -2.32 -12.19
C TRP A 7 7.28 -2.38 -11.54
N CYS A 8 6.17 -2.04 -12.25
CA CYS A 8 4.81 -2.21 -11.71
C CYS A 8 4.45 -3.67 -11.54
N GLU A 9 4.64 -4.49 -12.57
CA GLU A 9 4.36 -5.94 -12.50
C GLU A 9 5.20 -6.63 -11.43
N ARG A 10 6.48 -6.25 -11.33
CA ARG A 10 7.35 -6.78 -10.27
C ARG A 10 6.87 -6.38 -8.88
N MET A 11 6.49 -5.12 -8.66
CA MET A 11 5.97 -4.65 -7.37
C MET A 11 4.68 -5.37 -6.97
N GLU A 12 3.77 -5.62 -7.93
CA GLU A 12 2.55 -6.39 -7.66
C GLU A 12 2.85 -7.83 -7.28
N LYS A 13 3.79 -8.47 -7.96
CA LYS A 13 4.22 -9.84 -7.65
C LYS A 13 4.86 -9.92 -6.26
N ASP A 14 5.77 -8.99 -5.96
CA ASP A 14 6.42 -8.93 -4.64
C ASP A 14 5.39 -8.65 -3.53
N ALA A 15 4.43 -7.76 -3.76
CA ALA A 15 3.33 -7.48 -2.85
C ALA A 15 2.43 -8.71 -2.64
N THR A 16 2.13 -9.48 -3.69
CA THR A 16 1.38 -10.74 -3.58
C THR A 16 2.08 -11.72 -2.64
N HIS A 17 3.39 -11.93 -2.82
CA HIS A 17 4.16 -12.80 -1.92
C HIS A 17 4.21 -12.29 -0.47
N MET A 18 4.21 -10.97 -0.27
CA MET A 18 4.14 -10.39 1.08
C MET A 18 2.79 -10.68 1.73
N VAL A 19 1.69 -10.52 0.99
CA VAL A 19 0.33 -10.83 1.47
C VAL A 19 0.18 -12.32 1.79
N GLU A 20 0.64 -13.21 0.91
CA GLU A 20 0.62 -14.66 1.13
C GLU A 20 1.40 -15.09 2.38
N ARG A 21 2.45 -14.35 2.73
CA ARG A 21 3.25 -14.56 3.94
C ARG A 21 2.61 -13.99 5.20
N GLY A 22 1.52 -13.22 5.06
CA GLY A 22 0.79 -12.61 6.16
C GLY A 22 1.20 -11.18 6.50
N ASP A 23 2.00 -10.50 5.65
CA ASP A 23 2.36 -9.11 5.88
C ASP A 23 1.10 -8.22 5.79
N LYS A 24 0.88 -7.40 6.82
CA LYS A 24 -0.24 -6.45 6.91
C LYS A 24 0.11 -5.09 6.34
N VAL A 25 1.40 -4.75 6.27
CA VAL A 25 1.94 -3.53 5.66
C VAL A 25 2.92 -3.91 4.57
N LEU A 26 2.69 -3.40 3.37
CA LEU A 26 3.54 -3.65 2.20
C LEU A 26 4.65 -2.61 2.16
N VAL A 27 5.91 -3.03 2.24
CA VAL A 27 7.07 -2.14 2.17
C VAL A 27 8.02 -2.64 1.09
N LEU A 28 8.13 -1.88 -0.02
CA LEU A 28 8.84 -2.30 -1.22
C LEU A 28 9.82 -1.23 -1.71
N HIS A 29 10.83 -1.68 -2.44
CA HIS A 29 11.73 -0.81 -3.19
C HIS A 29 11.55 -1.08 -4.69
N ALA A 30 11.09 -0.07 -5.42
CA ALA A 30 10.90 -0.10 -6.86
C ALA A 30 12.21 0.31 -7.56
N ASP A 31 13.11 -0.65 -7.72
CA ASP A 31 14.39 -0.44 -8.39
C ASP A 31 14.18 0.05 -9.83
N GLY A 32 14.85 1.14 -10.18
CA GLY A 32 14.72 1.81 -11.47
C GLY A 32 13.47 2.68 -11.64
N ALA A 33 12.54 2.71 -10.66
CA ALA A 33 11.40 3.63 -10.72
C ALA A 33 11.82 5.04 -10.29
N PRO A 34 11.42 6.07 -11.05
CA PRO A 34 11.61 7.46 -10.62
C PRO A 34 10.89 7.74 -9.30
N SER A 35 11.51 8.48 -8.38
CA SER A 35 10.92 8.84 -7.09
C SER A 35 9.56 9.57 -7.22
N GLY A 36 9.30 10.24 -8.34
CA GLY A 36 8.04 10.92 -8.61
C GLY A 36 6.83 9.99 -8.84
N VAL A 37 7.04 8.70 -9.15
CA VAL A 37 5.95 7.76 -9.42
C VAL A 37 5.65 6.80 -8.26
N VAL A 38 6.51 6.73 -7.25
CA VAL A 38 6.34 5.77 -6.13
C VAL A 38 5.03 5.95 -5.37
N GLY A 39 4.53 7.19 -5.31
CA GLY A 39 3.23 7.49 -4.69
C GLY A 39 2.04 6.91 -5.45
N LEU A 40 2.11 6.85 -6.79
CA LEU A 40 1.10 6.19 -7.61
C LEU A 40 1.14 4.67 -7.43
N ILE A 41 2.35 4.09 -7.39
CA ILE A 41 2.52 2.66 -7.15
C ILE A 41 1.98 2.28 -5.76
N ALA A 42 2.33 3.04 -4.73
CA ALA A 42 1.82 2.81 -3.37
C ALA A 42 0.29 2.91 -3.31
N GLY A 43 -0.31 3.87 -4.03
CA GLY A 43 -1.76 4.00 -4.16
C GLY A 43 -2.40 2.76 -4.80
N ASN A 44 -1.86 2.31 -5.93
CA ASN A 44 -2.37 1.13 -6.63
C ASN A 44 -2.25 -0.14 -5.79
N LEU A 45 -1.12 -0.34 -5.10
CA LEU A 45 -0.94 -1.49 -4.21
C LEU A 45 -1.92 -1.45 -3.03
N LYS A 46 -2.10 -0.27 -2.41
CA LYS A 46 -3.08 -0.07 -1.33
C LYS A 46 -4.49 -0.42 -1.79
N GLU A 47 -4.92 0.05 -2.97
CA GLU A 47 -6.25 -0.26 -3.52
C GLU A 47 -6.41 -1.76 -3.84
N LYS A 48 -5.40 -2.35 -4.48
CA LYS A 48 -5.45 -3.75 -4.91
C LYS A 48 -5.47 -4.75 -3.76
N PHE A 49 -4.67 -4.50 -2.72
CA PHE A 49 -4.49 -5.44 -1.61
C PHE A 49 -5.23 -5.03 -0.33
N ASN A 50 -5.86 -3.86 -0.32
CA ASN A 50 -6.48 -3.23 0.86
C ASN A 50 -5.54 -3.25 2.08
N ARG A 51 -4.28 -2.88 1.88
CA ARG A 51 -3.24 -2.82 2.92
C ARG A 51 -2.47 -1.52 2.83
N PRO A 52 -1.98 -0.98 3.94
CA PRO A 52 -1.01 0.11 3.89
C PRO A 52 0.17 -0.29 3.01
N ALA A 53 0.57 0.58 2.10
CA ALA A 53 1.67 0.33 1.17
C ALA A 53 2.65 1.50 1.17
N ILE A 54 3.93 1.19 1.29
CA ILE A 54 5.06 2.13 1.21
C ILE A 54 5.97 1.64 0.10
N VAL A 55 6.24 2.52 -0.85
CA VAL A 55 7.11 2.22 -1.99
C VAL A 55 8.24 3.25 -2.04
N PHE A 56 9.46 2.76 -2.10
CA PHE A 56 10.67 3.55 -2.24
C PHE A 56 11.18 3.52 -3.67
N GLY A 57 11.70 4.65 -4.13
CA GLY A 57 12.48 4.77 -5.35
C GLY A 57 13.85 5.38 -5.04
N SER A 58 14.81 5.16 -5.92
CA SER A 58 16.16 5.69 -5.76
C SER A 58 16.24 7.16 -6.18
N LYS A 59 16.94 7.96 -5.39
CA LYS A 59 17.22 9.37 -5.64
C LYS A 59 18.66 9.70 -5.19
N GLN A 60 19.30 10.63 -5.83
CA GLN A 60 20.55 11.22 -5.31
C GLN A 60 20.22 12.43 -4.44
N ASP A 61 20.91 12.55 -3.30
CA ASP A 61 20.85 13.74 -2.46
C ASP A 61 21.73 14.89 -3.02
N SER A 62 21.83 15.99 -2.28
CA SER A 62 22.63 17.16 -2.67
C SER A 62 24.13 16.88 -2.75
N GLU A 63 24.61 15.82 -2.13
CA GLU A 63 26.03 15.40 -2.12
C GLU A 63 26.31 14.29 -3.15
N GLY A 64 25.30 13.90 -3.95
CA GLY A 64 25.42 12.84 -4.95
C GLY A 64 25.35 11.42 -4.38
N LYS A 65 25.03 11.28 -3.09
CA LYS A 65 24.83 9.97 -2.45
C LYS A 65 23.44 9.43 -2.77
N THR A 66 23.38 8.15 -3.09
CA THR A 66 22.08 7.49 -3.31
C THR A 66 21.34 7.33 -2.00
N ILE A 67 20.12 7.82 -1.95
CA ILE A 67 19.13 7.60 -0.89
C ILE A 67 17.86 7.01 -1.48
N TRP A 68 17.05 6.38 -0.69
CA TRP A 68 15.73 5.94 -1.10
C TRP A 68 14.66 6.88 -0.55
N THR A 69 13.88 7.46 -1.47
CA THR A 69 12.76 8.33 -1.14
C THR A 69 11.47 7.58 -1.41
N GLY A 70 10.61 7.52 -0.43
CA GLY A 70 9.39 6.73 -0.46
C GLY A 70 8.13 7.55 -0.28
N SER A 71 7.05 6.97 -0.72
CA SER A 71 5.69 7.46 -0.48
C SER A 71 4.84 6.33 0.09
N GLY A 72 4.12 6.62 1.15
CA GLY A 72 3.18 5.71 1.79
C GLY A 72 1.74 6.12 1.52
N ARG A 73 0.88 5.11 1.39
CA ARG A 73 -0.58 5.24 1.35
C ARG A 73 -1.18 4.23 2.31
N SER A 74 -2.16 4.67 3.10
CA SER A 74 -2.76 3.85 4.14
C SER A 74 -4.25 3.59 3.89
N ILE A 75 -4.77 2.64 4.63
CA ILE A 75 -6.19 2.32 4.74
C ILE A 75 -6.78 3.00 5.98
N VAL A 76 -8.11 3.10 6.02
CA VAL A 76 -8.82 3.50 7.24
C VAL A 76 -8.52 2.49 8.35
N GLY A 77 -8.26 2.98 9.55
CA GLY A 77 -7.91 2.14 10.69
C GLY A 77 -6.40 1.96 10.93
N PHE A 78 -5.53 2.35 9.99
CA PHE A 78 -4.08 2.35 10.20
C PHE A 78 -3.49 3.75 10.05
N HIS A 79 -3.14 4.35 11.18
CA HIS A 79 -2.57 5.71 11.20
C HIS A 79 -1.10 5.70 10.82
N LEU A 80 -0.82 5.92 9.53
CA LEU A 80 0.52 5.78 8.95
C LEU A 80 1.58 6.62 9.67
N LEU A 81 1.33 7.91 9.91
CA LEU A 81 2.32 8.78 10.56
C LEU A 81 2.67 8.31 11.98
N ASN A 82 1.71 7.79 12.75
CA ASN A 82 1.98 7.26 14.08
C ASN A 82 2.82 5.98 14.00
N ALA A 83 2.56 5.11 13.04
CA ALA A 83 3.40 3.93 12.78
C ALA A 83 4.82 4.32 12.37
N LEU A 84 5.00 5.34 11.53
CA LEU A 84 6.33 5.83 11.16
C LEU A 84 7.11 6.38 12.36
N LYS A 85 6.46 7.05 13.30
CA LYS A 85 7.10 7.55 14.54
C LYS A 85 7.74 6.44 15.37
N THR A 86 7.20 5.22 15.34
CA THR A 86 7.80 4.08 16.07
C THR A 86 9.12 3.61 15.45
N CYS A 87 9.43 4.07 14.24
CA CYS A 87 10.62 3.71 13.45
C CYS A 87 11.47 4.93 13.10
N GLU A 88 11.34 6.04 13.82
CA GLU A 88 11.97 7.33 13.45
C GLU A 88 13.49 7.24 13.28
N ASP A 89 14.14 6.35 14.01
CA ASP A 89 15.58 6.08 13.96
C ASP A 89 16.05 5.53 12.61
N LEU A 90 15.15 5.02 11.76
CA LEU A 90 15.46 4.48 10.43
C LEU A 90 15.37 5.53 9.32
N PHE A 91 14.76 6.69 9.59
CA PHE A 91 14.52 7.70 8.58
C PHE A 91 15.58 8.80 8.57
N LEU A 92 15.94 9.27 7.38
CA LEU A 92 16.66 10.54 7.17
C LEU A 92 15.69 11.72 7.30
N ALA A 93 14.47 11.55 6.81
CA ALA A 93 13.36 12.48 6.93
C ALA A 93 12.04 11.73 6.73
N TYR A 94 10.99 12.17 7.43
CA TYR A 94 9.64 11.67 7.21
C TYR A 94 8.60 12.73 7.62
N GLY A 95 7.40 12.61 7.06
CA GLY A 95 6.28 13.48 7.40
C GLY A 95 5.04 13.11 6.61
N GLY A 96 3.90 13.60 7.07
CA GLY A 96 2.63 13.32 6.42
C GLY A 96 1.46 13.34 7.38
N HIS A 97 0.46 12.54 7.08
CA HIS A 97 -0.79 12.44 7.80
C HIS A 97 -1.18 10.97 8.00
N GLU A 98 -2.38 10.75 8.51
CA GLU A 98 -2.92 9.42 8.78
C GLU A 98 -2.89 8.49 7.55
N LEU A 99 -3.32 8.98 6.39
CA LEU A 99 -3.53 8.16 5.18
C LEU A 99 -2.43 8.30 4.13
N ALA A 100 -1.53 9.26 4.27
CA ALA A 100 -0.45 9.48 3.31
C ALA A 100 0.78 10.09 3.99
N ALA A 101 1.96 9.60 3.63
CA ALA A 101 3.22 10.11 4.14
C ALA A 101 4.32 10.02 3.09
N GLY A 102 5.29 10.94 3.22
CA GLY A 102 6.54 10.90 2.49
C GLY A 102 7.70 10.61 3.45
N MET A 103 8.73 9.92 2.97
CA MET A 103 9.88 9.56 3.80
C MET A 103 11.13 9.31 2.97
N SER A 104 12.28 9.37 3.64
CA SER A 104 13.57 9.03 3.04
C SER A 104 14.37 8.16 4.00
N ILE A 105 15.03 7.15 3.48
CA ILE A 105 15.91 6.25 4.23
C ILE A 105 17.27 6.14 3.53
N PRO A 106 18.33 5.72 4.23
CA PRO A 106 19.55 5.29 3.60
C PRO A 106 19.27 4.20 2.54
N ALA A 107 20.00 4.20 1.43
CA ALA A 107 19.87 3.17 0.40
C ALA A 107 20.43 1.82 0.90
N SER A 108 19.67 1.14 1.72
CA SER A 108 20.07 -0.10 2.40
C SER A 108 18.90 -1.08 2.51
N HIS A 109 19.09 -2.28 1.98
CA HIS A 109 18.12 -3.37 2.12
C HIS A 109 17.92 -3.81 3.58
N THR A 110 18.95 -3.66 4.42
CA THR A 110 18.85 -3.94 5.87
C THR A 110 17.88 -2.95 6.54
N VAL A 111 17.99 -1.66 6.23
CA VAL A 111 17.07 -0.63 6.76
C VAL A 111 15.66 -0.88 6.25
N LEU A 112 15.48 -1.21 4.97
CA LEU A 112 14.18 -1.55 4.39
C LEU A 112 13.55 -2.76 5.08
N TYR A 113 14.34 -3.79 5.36
CA TYR A 113 13.86 -4.98 6.08
C TYR A 113 13.46 -4.66 7.52
N GLN A 114 14.27 -3.89 8.26
CA GLN A 114 13.92 -3.46 9.62
C GLN A 114 12.63 -2.63 9.64
N LEU A 115 12.48 -1.72 8.67
CA LEU A 115 11.25 -0.94 8.52
C LEU A 115 10.04 -1.83 8.28
N ARG A 116 10.17 -2.85 7.41
CA ARG A 116 9.10 -3.83 7.13
C ARG A 116 8.68 -4.57 8.39
N VAL A 117 9.63 -5.07 9.16
CA VAL A 117 9.35 -5.79 10.42
C VAL A 117 8.60 -4.90 11.40
N ARG A 118 9.15 -3.73 11.72
CA ARG A 118 8.55 -2.82 12.72
C ARG A 118 7.17 -2.30 12.32
N LEU A 119 6.94 -2.01 11.03
CA LEU A 119 5.63 -1.56 10.57
C LEU A 119 4.59 -2.69 10.60
N ASN A 120 5.00 -3.92 10.35
CA ASN A 120 4.10 -5.08 10.49
C ASN A 120 3.78 -5.37 11.94
N GLU A 121 4.74 -5.21 12.87
CA GLU A 121 4.50 -5.24 14.32
C GLU A 121 3.52 -4.13 14.74
N ALA A 122 3.71 -2.90 14.26
CA ALA A 122 2.78 -1.79 14.52
C ALA A 122 1.37 -2.01 13.96
N ALA A 123 1.22 -2.89 12.97
CA ALA A 123 -0.05 -3.27 12.36
C ALA A 123 -0.66 -4.56 12.95
N GLU A 124 -0.10 -5.11 14.02
CA GLU A 124 -0.54 -6.41 14.58
C GLU A 124 -2.02 -6.40 14.98
N TYR A 125 -2.53 -5.25 15.44
CA TYR A 125 -3.93 -5.07 15.83
C TYR A 125 -4.92 -5.11 14.67
N LEU A 126 -4.49 -4.93 13.41
CA LEU A 126 -5.37 -5.03 12.26
C LEU A 126 -5.87 -6.47 12.10
N THR A 127 -7.17 -6.61 11.94
CA THR A 127 -7.82 -7.90 11.72
C THR A 127 -7.91 -8.23 10.23
N GLU A 128 -8.21 -9.47 9.90
CA GLU A 128 -8.50 -9.85 8.50
C GLU A 128 -9.72 -9.11 7.94
N GLU A 129 -10.66 -8.72 8.78
CA GLU A 129 -11.81 -7.90 8.38
C GLU A 129 -11.37 -6.51 7.92
N ASP A 130 -10.45 -5.85 8.65
CA ASP A 130 -9.88 -4.54 8.27
C ASP A 130 -9.11 -4.61 6.96
N LEU A 131 -8.50 -5.76 6.68
CA LEU A 131 -7.67 -6.01 5.50
C LEU A 131 -8.46 -6.58 4.31
N THR A 132 -9.72 -6.93 4.50
CA THR A 132 -10.58 -7.40 3.41
C THR A 132 -11.13 -6.21 2.64
N PRO A 133 -10.97 -6.17 1.31
CA PRO A 133 -11.53 -5.09 0.51
C PRO A 133 -13.05 -5.06 0.67
N TYR A 134 -13.60 -3.93 1.11
CA TYR A 134 -15.05 -3.73 1.04
C TYR A 134 -15.44 -3.66 -0.43
N LEU A 135 -16.22 -4.64 -0.89
CA LEU A 135 -16.90 -4.55 -2.17
C LEU A 135 -17.94 -3.44 -2.09
N ASN A 136 -17.54 -2.22 -2.45
CA ASN A 136 -18.48 -1.13 -2.56
C ASN A 136 -19.55 -1.51 -3.61
N PHE A 137 -20.81 -1.39 -3.25
CA PHE A 137 -21.96 -1.68 -4.12
C PHE A 137 -21.82 -1.04 -5.52
N TRP A 138 -21.16 0.10 -5.61
CA TRP A 138 -20.87 0.80 -6.86
C TRP A 138 -19.87 0.07 -7.77
N MET A 139 -18.89 -0.66 -7.23
CA MET A 139 -17.96 -1.48 -8.02
C MET A 139 -18.63 -2.73 -8.58
N ILE A 140 -19.62 -3.26 -7.85
CA ILE A 140 -20.42 -4.40 -8.31
C ILE A 140 -21.30 -3.98 -9.49
N GLN A 141 -21.80 -2.74 -9.48
CA GLN A 141 -22.67 -2.22 -10.52
C GLN A 141 -21.98 -2.12 -11.90
N ASP A 142 -20.66 -1.84 -11.92
CA ASP A 142 -19.87 -1.79 -13.16
C ASP A 142 -19.42 -3.18 -13.64
N MET A 143 -19.37 -4.17 -12.76
CA MET A 143 -18.94 -5.54 -13.09
C MET A 143 -20.09 -6.46 -13.49
N ILE A 144 -21.32 -6.16 -13.11
CA ILE A 144 -22.48 -7.01 -13.39
C ILE A 144 -23.28 -6.43 -14.56
N PRO A 145 -23.54 -7.19 -15.63
CA PRO A 145 -24.44 -6.76 -16.69
C PRO A 145 -25.78 -6.30 -16.11
N ARG A 146 -26.31 -5.18 -16.58
CA ARG A 146 -27.50 -4.50 -16.04
C ARG A 146 -28.72 -5.40 -15.84
N PHE A 147 -28.84 -6.50 -16.61
CA PHE A 147 -29.96 -7.46 -16.46
C PHE A 147 -29.83 -8.38 -15.24
N LEU A 148 -28.60 -8.61 -14.71
CA LEU A 148 -28.40 -9.40 -13.50
C LEU A 148 -28.65 -8.61 -12.21
N LEU A 149 -28.47 -7.28 -12.24
CA LEU A 149 -28.77 -6.42 -11.08
C LEU A 149 -30.24 -6.51 -10.65
N GLY A 150 -31.15 -6.65 -11.59
CA GLY A 150 -32.58 -6.81 -11.30
C GLY A 150 -32.90 -8.09 -10.54
N LEU A 151 -32.18 -9.18 -10.81
CA LEU A 151 -32.36 -10.48 -10.14
C LEU A 151 -31.82 -10.48 -8.70
N ILE A 152 -30.74 -9.74 -8.43
CA ILE A 152 -30.14 -9.64 -7.10
C ILE A 152 -30.99 -8.77 -6.18
N CYS A 153 -31.53 -7.65 -6.65
CA CYS A 153 -32.45 -6.80 -5.89
C CYS A 153 -33.74 -7.53 -5.48
N VAL A 154 -34.32 -8.31 -6.40
CA VAL A 154 -35.55 -9.08 -6.11
C VAL A 154 -35.30 -10.15 -5.04
N ARG A 155 -34.13 -10.78 -5.03
CA ARG A 155 -33.83 -11.85 -4.07
C ARG A 155 -33.55 -11.36 -2.64
N HIS A 156 -33.10 -10.11 -2.48
CA HIS A 156 -32.86 -9.51 -1.15
C HIS A 156 -34.11 -8.88 -0.54
N VAL A 157 -35.07 -8.45 -1.35
CA VAL A 157 -36.35 -7.92 -0.85
C VAL A 157 -37.24 -9.02 -0.31
N TYR A 158 -37.18 -10.25 -0.83
CA TYR A 158 -37.96 -11.39 -0.34
C TYR A 158 -37.36 -12.10 0.87
N ALA A 159 -36.17 -11.75 1.32
CA ALA A 159 -35.55 -12.30 2.53
C ALA A 159 -35.80 -11.45 3.79
N LEU A 160 -36.51 -10.31 3.65
CA LEU A 160 -36.84 -9.38 4.74
C LEU A 160 -38.35 -9.23 5.00
N VAL A 161 -39.18 -10.17 4.48
CA VAL A 161 -40.62 -10.23 4.79
C VAL A 161 -40.93 -11.54 5.53
#